data_cec0a24bd5bd688ce750463f0c813eca
#
_entry.id   cec0a24bd5bd688ce750463f0c813eca
#
_cell.length_a   1.000
_cell.length_b   1.000
_cell.length_c   1.000
_cell.angle_alpha   90.00
_cell.angle_beta   90.00
_cell.angle_gamma   90.00
#
_symmetry.space_group_name_H-M   'P 1'
#
loop_
_entity.id
_entity.type
_entity.pdbx_description
1 polymer ?
#
loop_
_entity_poly.entity_id
_entity_poly.type
_entity_poly.pdbx_seq_one_letter_code
_entity_poly.pdbx_strand_id
1 'polypeptide(L)'
;MQYISTRDREQQFSAAQAISKGLADDGGLLTPVYLPKLPRRSLEELKNMSYQQRAVYVMKLFLDGFSVKELTDFANAAYGPEKFDTPAVAPVRALDSNTFCLELWHGPTCAFKDMALQMLPHLLTASLRKLEEEKTVCILVATSGDTGKGALEGFRDVDHTKILVFYPKDGVSAIQELQMVTQEGDNVGVCSVYGNFDDAQTGVKQLFSDEKLREELAQRGYFLSSANSINWGRVLPQVVYYISAYCDLLRDGHIQLGDPVNVCVPTGNFGNILAAYYARDMGVPIQRLICASNANNVLTDFLRTGVYDRNRTFYNTMSPSMDILISSNLERLLLAITQEDSEVRKYMEQLKETGRYEVSERVRDKIQKLFMGYCCDDAETQKVIGAVYKKFDYLIDPHTAVGFSALEQYRKETGDETPAIVASTASPFKFCDNVLSALGVKEQAQGLDILDQLSQVTGEPVPAPLAALRDKKPRFHETVEKDHMVDAVLEMLSAPKQDNH
;
A
#
# COMPACT_ATOMS: atom_id res chain seq x y z
N MET A 1 9.43 22.31 3.28
CA MET A 1 9.96 20.92 3.27
C MET A 1 10.60 20.67 1.92
N GLN A 2 11.85 20.19 1.90
CA GLN A 2 12.54 19.76 0.69
C GLN A 2 12.55 18.23 0.62
N TYR A 3 12.64 17.72 -0.59
CA TYR A 3 12.71 16.30 -0.91
C TYR A 3 13.99 16.01 -1.67
N ILE A 4 14.53 14.81 -1.52
CA ILE A 4 15.76 14.34 -2.17
C ILE A 4 15.53 12.94 -2.77
N SER A 5 16.39 12.54 -3.71
CA SER A 5 16.48 11.15 -4.11
C SER A 5 17.17 10.32 -3.02
N THR A 6 16.78 9.07 -2.87
CA THR A 6 17.48 8.10 -2.02
C THR A 6 18.91 7.80 -2.51
N ARG A 7 19.21 8.15 -3.76
CA ARG A 7 20.53 7.89 -4.41
C ARG A 7 21.33 9.14 -4.71
N ASP A 8 20.71 10.34 -4.57
CA ASP A 8 21.37 11.63 -4.79
C ASP A 8 20.73 12.69 -3.88
N ARG A 9 21.46 13.11 -2.86
CA ARG A 9 21.01 14.13 -1.90
C ARG A 9 21.22 15.56 -2.36
N GLU A 10 21.99 15.79 -3.43
CA GLU A 10 22.26 17.13 -3.94
C GLU A 10 21.07 17.70 -4.71
N GLN A 11 20.33 16.84 -5.40
CA GLN A 11 19.10 17.23 -6.09
C GLN A 11 17.96 17.44 -5.10
N GLN A 12 17.44 18.64 -5.03
CA GLN A 12 16.33 19.00 -4.17
C GLN A 12 15.05 19.23 -4.95
N PHE A 13 13.94 18.76 -4.40
CA PHE A 13 12.62 18.84 -5.00
C PHE A 13 11.63 19.47 -4.02
N SER A 14 10.68 20.23 -4.53
CA SER A 14 9.49 20.62 -3.75
C SER A 14 8.56 19.43 -3.53
N ALA A 15 7.61 19.55 -2.59
CA ALA A 15 6.58 18.53 -2.38
C ALA A 15 5.78 18.24 -3.65
N ALA A 16 5.41 19.29 -4.42
CA ALA A 16 4.69 19.16 -5.68
C ALA A 16 5.50 18.38 -6.73
N GLN A 17 6.80 18.66 -6.85
CA GLN A 17 7.69 17.91 -7.75
C GLN A 17 7.84 16.45 -7.33
N ALA A 18 7.98 16.17 -6.02
CA ALA A 18 8.12 14.81 -5.52
C ALA A 18 6.88 13.95 -5.79
N ILE A 19 5.69 14.53 -5.68
CA ILE A 19 4.42 13.83 -5.94
C ILE A 19 4.20 13.65 -7.44
N SER A 20 4.46 14.67 -8.26
CA SER A 20 4.20 14.61 -9.71
C SER A 20 5.17 13.67 -10.44
N LYS A 21 6.47 13.69 -10.08
CA LYS A 21 7.48 12.78 -10.67
C LYS A 21 7.26 11.32 -10.24
N GLY A 22 6.94 11.10 -8.98
CA GLY A 22 6.81 9.76 -8.38
C GLY A 22 8.15 9.02 -8.21
N LEU A 23 9.12 9.22 -9.10
CA LEU A 23 10.45 8.62 -9.10
C LEU A 23 11.48 9.67 -9.52
N ALA A 24 12.69 9.64 -8.95
CA ALA A 24 13.78 10.50 -9.37
C ALA A 24 14.42 10.03 -10.69
N ASP A 25 15.10 10.93 -11.38
CA ASP A 25 15.70 10.64 -12.69
C ASP A 25 16.86 9.62 -12.61
N ASP A 26 17.52 9.53 -11.45
CA ASP A 26 18.54 8.53 -11.11
C ASP A 26 17.96 7.14 -10.74
N GLY A 27 16.63 7.00 -10.79
CA GLY A 27 15.89 5.80 -10.41
C GLY A 27 15.75 5.62 -8.89
N GLY A 28 16.19 6.59 -8.08
CA GLY A 28 16.00 6.62 -6.64
C GLY A 28 14.59 7.07 -6.25
N LEU A 29 14.20 6.78 -5.00
CA LEU A 29 12.90 7.17 -4.48
C LEU A 29 12.96 8.55 -3.84
N LEU A 30 11.94 9.36 -4.08
CA LEU A 30 11.85 10.68 -3.46
C LEU A 30 11.38 10.56 -2.00
N THR A 31 12.09 11.24 -1.09
CA THR A 31 11.84 11.21 0.35
C THR A 31 12.12 12.59 0.96
N PRO A 32 11.45 12.98 2.08
CA PRO A 32 11.74 14.25 2.73
C PRO A 32 13.17 14.25 3.29
N VAL A 33 13.83 15.42 3.27
CA VAL A 33 15.19 15.59 3.80
C VAL A 33 15.28 15.27 5.29
N TYR A 34 14.20 15.55 6.03
CA TYR A 34 14.07 15.19 7.45
C TYR A 34 12.61 14.86 7.79
N LEU A 35 12.40 14.14 8.87
CA LEU A 35 11.08 13.84 9.42
C LEU A 35 10.70 14.87 10.49
N PRO A 36 9.57 15.59 10.33
CA PRO A 36 9.09 16.53 11.34
C PRO A 36 8.80 15.82 12.66
N LYS A 37 9.10 16.47 13.78
CA LYS A 37 8.81 15.88 15.09
C LYS A 37 7.44 16.31 15.59
N LEU A 38 6.71 15.35 16.17
CA LEU A 38 5.47 15.55 16.88
C LEU A 38 5.74 15.63 18.39
N PRO A 39 5.59 16.78 19.02
CA PRO A 39 5.63 16.86 20.47
C PRO A 39 4.57 15.95 21.10
N ARG A 40 4.83 15.37 22.28
CA ARG A 40 3.84 14.55 22.99
C ARG A 40 2.49 15.25 23.19
N ARG A 41 2.50 16.58 23.43
CA ARG A 41 1.32 17.41 23.51
C ARG A 41 0.46 17.33 22.25
N SER A 42 1.06 17.25 21.07
CA SER A 42 0.31 17.12 19.82
C SER A 42 -0.51 15.83 19.75
N LEU A 43 0.01 14.71 20.29
CA LEU A 43 -0.73 13.44 20.35
C LEU A 43 -1.96 13.57 21.27
N GLU A 44 -1.84 14.33 22.36
CA GLU A 44 -2.95 14.63 23.29
C GLU A 44 -4.04 15.50 22.62
N GLU A 45 -3.64 16.45 21.78
CA GLU A 45 -4.57 17.28 21.00
C GLU A 45 -5.23 16.46 19.89
N LEU A 46 -4.45 15.66 19.15
CA LEU A 46 -4.91 14.84 18.02
C LEU A 46 -5.92 13.76 18.44
N LYS A 47 -5.87 13.23 19.68
CA LYS A 47 -6.77 12.14 20.10
C LYS A 47 -8.25 12.52 20.00
N ASN A 48 -8.58 13.80 20.11
CA ASN A 48 -9.96 14.33 20.06
C ASN A 48 -10.37 14.80 18.65
N MET A 49 -9.47 14.71 17.68
CA MET A 49 -9.72 15.13 16.29
C MET A 49 -10.30 13.98 15.47
N SER A 50 -11.09 14.33 14.44
CA SER A 50 -11.50 13.35 13.42
C SER A 50 -10.30 12.87 12.60
N TYR A 51 -10.47 11.75 11.88
CA TYR A 51 -9.42 11.23 11.00
C TYR A 51 -8.99 12.27 9.96
N GLN A 52 -9.94 12.98 9.34
CA GLN A 52 -9.68 14.03 8.36
C GLN A 52 -8.83 15.16 8.97
N GLN A 53 -9.17 15.61 10.18
CA GLN A 53 -8.40 16.65 10.87
C GLN A 53 -6.97 16.19 11.21
N ARG A 54 -6.80 14.93 11.65
CA ARG A 54 -5.49 14.31 11.87
C ARG A 54 -4.70 14.24 10.56
N ALA A 55 -5.34 13.86 9.45
CA ALA A 55 -4.73 13.81 8.13
C ALA A 55 -4.21 15.18 7.69
N VAL A 56 -5.02 16.22 7.83
CA VAL A 56 -4.61 17.61 7.52
C VAL A 56 -3.43 18.03 8.38
N TYR A 57 -3.47 17.78 9.69
CA TYR A 57 -2.40 18.13 10.62
C TYR A 57 -1.08 17.48 10.21
N VAL A 58 -1.09 16.16 10.01
CA VAL A 58 0.12 15.39 9.66
C VAL A 58 0.64 15.76 8.27
N MET A 59 -0.22 15.80 7.26
CA MET A 59 0.20 16.12 5.89
C MET A 59 0.74 17.53 5.76
N LYS A 60 0.20 18.52 6.51
CA LYS A 60 0.72 19.90 6.50
C LYS A 60 2.17 20.00 6.94
N LEU A 61 2.66 19.10 7.80
CA LEU A 61 4.05 19.07 8.22
C LEU A 61 5.02 18.73 7.07
N PHE A 62 4.54 18.02 6.05
CA PHE A 62 5.31 17.59 4.89
C PHE A 62 5.03 18.44 3.64
N LEU A 63 3.82 18.98 3.52
CA LEU A 63 3.30 19.64 2.33
C LEU A 63 3.17 21.15 2.56
N ASP A 64 4.29 21.82 2.80
CA ASP A 64 4.33 23.27 3.11
C ASP A 64 3.81 24.15 1.95
N GLY A 65 3.98 23.73 0.70
CA GLY A 65 3.44 24.39 -0.49
C GLY A 65 1.92 24.25 -0.69
N PHE A 66 1.22 23.49 0.18
CA PHE A 66 -0.23 23.33 0.16
C PHE A 66 -0.86 24.08 1.32
N SER A 67 -1.93 24.83 1.07
CA SER A 67 -2.67 25.53 2.13
C SER A 67 -3.46 24.56 3.01
N VAL A 68 -3.77 24.96 4.24
CA VAL A 68 -4.63 24.18 5.14
C VAL A 68 -6.00 23.94 4.49
N LYS A 69 -6.53 24.94 3.76
CA LYS A 69 -7.81 24.81 3.07
C LYS A 69 -7.77 23.72 2.00
N GLU A 70 -6.74 23.71 1.13
CA GLU A 70 -6.58 22.66 0.11
C GLU A 70 -6.53 21.27 0.76
N LEU A 71 -5.68 21.10 1.79
CA LEU A 71 -5.55 19.82 2.49
C LEU A 71 -6.84 19.39 3.20
N THR A 72 -7.63 20.33 3.71
CA THR A 72 -8.94 20.05 4.31
C THR A 72 -9.94 19.60 3.25
N ASP A 73 -10.00 20.29 2.12
CA ASP A 73 -10.87 19.92 1.00
C ASP A 73 -10.49 18.50 0.48
N PHE A 74 -9.21 18.22 0.34
CA PHE A 74 -8.71 16.88 -0.07
C PHE A 74 -9.03 15.79 0.95
N ALA A 75 -8.79 16.03 2.24
CA ALA A 75 -9.06 15.06 3.28
C ALA A 75 -10.57 14.74 3.39
N ASN A 76 -11.43 15.73 3.24
CA ASN A 76 -12.87 15.52 3.24
C ASN A 76 -13.35 14.74 2.00
N ALA A 77 -12.78 15.03 0.84
CA ALA A 77 -13.10 14.30 -0.40
C ALA A 77 -12.56 12.86 -0.39
N ALA A 78 -11.34 12.67 0.11
CA ALA A 78 -10.69 11.35 0.14
C ALA A 78 -11.25 10.42 1.22
N TYR A 79 -11.61 10.95 2.38
CA TYR A 79 -11.98 10.20 3.59
C TYR A 79 -13.41 10.51 4.08
N GLY A 80 -14.25 11.01 3.20
CA GLY A 80 -15.65 11.31 3.51
C GLY A 80 -16.54 10.07 3.47
N PRO A 81 -17.82 10.23 3.90
CA PRO A 81 -18.79 9.12 3.97
C PRO A 81 -19.18 8.56 2.59
N GLU A 82 -18.90 9.28 1.52
CA GLU A 82 -19.06 8.77 0.14
C GLU A 82 -18.04 7.70 -0.24
N LYS A 83 -16.92 7.62 0.52
CA LYS A 83 -15.79 6.73 0.24
C LYS A 83 -15.58 5.67 1.32
N PHE A 84 -15.79 6.04 2.59
CA PHE A 84 -15.55 5.15 3.74
C PHE A 84 -16.85 4.86 4.47
N ASP A 85 -17.08 3.59 4.80
CA ASP A 85 -18.30 3.11 5.45
C ASP A 85 -18.34 3.39 6.96
N THR A 86 -17.24 3.90 7.51
CA THR A 86 -17.13 4.31 8.93
C THR A 86 -16.53 5.72 9.07
N PRO A 87 -17.05 6.57 9.95
CA PRO A 87 -16.50 7.90 10.21
C PRO A 87 -15.10 7.85 10.85
N ALA A 88 -14.71 6.73 11.45
CA ALA A 88 -13.36 6.52 11.97
C ALA A 88 -12.32 6.31 10.86
N VAL A 89 -12.73 5.99 9.63
CA VAL A 89 -11.91 5.72 8.42
C VAL A 89 -10.96 4.54 8.59
N ALA A 90 -10.18 4.51 9.66
CA ALA A 90 -9.25 3.44 10.03
C ALA A 90 -9.43 3.10 11.53
N PRO A 91 -10.52 2.44 11.90
CA PRO A 91 -10.81 2.12 13.30
C PRO A 91 -9.81 1.14 13.88
N VAL A 92 -9.58 1.25 15.19
CA VAL A 92 -8.81 0.27 15.97
C VAL A 92 -9.77 -0.60 16.75
N ARG A 93 -9.77 -1.92 16.44
CA ARG A 93 -10.56 -2.91 17.18
C ARG A 93 -9.72 -3.59 18.25
N ALA A 94 -10.13 -3.47 19.50
CA ALA A 94 -9.54 -4.25 20.60
C ALA A 94 -10.02 -5.71 20.52
N LEU A 95 -9.10 -6.66 20.47
CA LEU A 95 -9.40 -8.09 20.48
C LEU A 95 -9.22 -8.67 21.90
N ASP A 96 -8.21 -8.20 22.61
CA ASP A 96 -7.99 -8.45 24.03
C ASP A 96 -7.27 -7.24 24.66
N SER A 97 -6.72 -7.39 25.88
CA SER A 97 -6.09 -6.31 26.62
C SER A 97 -4.81 -5.75 25.99
N ASN A 98 -4.14 -6.52 25.12
CA ASN A 98 -2.86 -6.14 24.51
C ASN A 98 -2.76 -6.43 23.01
N THR A 99 -3.87 -6.81 22.37
CA THR A 99 -3.91 -7.10 20.92
C THR A 99 -4.99 -6.26 20.26
N PHE A 100 -4.58 -5.42 19.32
CA PHE A 100 -5.43 -4.48 18.63
C PHE A 100 -5.30 -4.67 17.12
N CYS A 101 -6.41 -4.59 16.40
CA CYS A 101 -6.46 -4.69 14.95
C CYS A 101 -6.76 -3.32 14.36
N LEU A 102 -5.86 -2.78 13.54
CA LEU A 102 -6.06 -1.54 12.79
C LEU A 102 -6.71 -1.89 11.45
N GLU A 103 -7.99 -1.63 11.33
CA GLU A 103 -8.79 -1.96 10.14
C GLU A 103 -8.59 -0.89 9.06
N LEU A 104 -7.93 -1.25 7.97
CA LEU A 104 -7.56 -0.33 6.89
C LEU A 104 -8.36 -0.57 5.60
N TRP A 105 -9.44 -1.33 5.66
CA TRP A 105 -10.19 -1.83 4.50
C TRP A 105 -11.62 -1.30 4.39
N HIS A 106 -11.97 -0.26 5.11
CA HIS A 106 -13.27 0.40 5.09
C HIS A 106 -13.50 1.32 3.88
N GLY A 107 -12.54 1.42 2.99
CA GLY A 107 -12.61 2.23 1.78
C GLY A 107 -13.31 1.52 0.61
N PRO A 108 -13.45 2.21 -0.54
CA PRO A 108 -14.26 1.76 -1.67
C PRO A 108 -13.76 0.49 -2.36
N THR A 109 -12.53 0.06 -2.12
CA THR A 109 -12.00 -1.17 -2.71
C THR A 109 -11.71 -2.27 -1.69
N CYS A 110 -12.08 -2.04 -0.43
CA CYS A 110 -11.93 -2.98 0.68
C CYS A 110 -10.48 -3.44 0.92
N ALA A 111 -9.51 -2.53 0.75
CA ALA A 111 -8.09 -2.76 1.01
C ALA A 111 -7.39 -1.48 1.50
N PHE A 112 -6.31 -1.64 2.29
CA PHE A 112 -5.55 -0.52 2.87
C PHE A 112 -5.02 0.49 1.85
N LYS A 113 -4.92 0.07 0.61
CA LYS A 113 -4.42 0.91 -0.48
C LYS A 113 -5.31 2.11 -0.73
N ASP A 114 -6.59 2.03 -0.39
CA ASP A 114 -7.54 3.15 -0.43
C ASP A 114 -7.07 4.33 0.42
N MET A 115 -6.45 4.07 1.58
CA MET A 115 -5.95 5.10 2.48
C MET A 115 -5.01 6.11 1.79
N ALA A 116 -4.27 5.66 0.79
CA ALA A 116 -3.39 6.51 0.01
C ALA A 116 -3.93 6.82 -1.39
N LEU A 117 -4.62 5.88 -2.02
CA LEU A 117 -5.08 6.03 -3.41
C LEU A 117 -6.34 6.89 -3.55
N GLN A 118 -7.11 7.09 -2.48
CA GLN A 118 -8.17 8.10 -2.48
C GLN A 118 -7.62 9.54 -2.30
N MET A 119 -6.44 9.68 -1.66
CA MET A 119 -5.78 10.97 -1.44
C MET A 119 -4.86 11.40 -2.59
N LEU A 120 -4.14 10.44 -3.20
CA LEU A 120 -3.12 10.72 -4.22
C LEU A 120 -3.64 11.53 -5.41
N PRO A 121 -4.84 11.28 -5.99
CA PRO A 121 -5.34 12.08 -7.11
C PRO A 121 -5.46 13.57 -6.78
N HIS A 122 -5.92 13.92 -5.59
CA HIS A 122 -6.03 15.31 -5.13
C HIS A 122 -4.65 15.97 -4.99
N LEU A 123 -3.70 15.25 -4.39
CA LEU A 123 -2.33 15.74 -4.25
C LEU A 123 -1.64 15.88 -5.62
N LEU A 124 -1.83 14.92 -6.51
CA LEU A 124 -1.22 14.92 -7.84
C LEU A 124 -1.75 16.07 -8.71
N THR A 125 -3.07 16.21 -8.85
CA THR A 125 -3.66 17.25 -9.67
C THR A 125 -3.35 18.66 -9.13
N ALA A 126 -3.34 18.84 -7.79
CA ALA A 126 -2.91 20.09 -7.19
C ALA A 126 -1.41 20.36 -7.40
N SER A 127 -0.57 19.31 -7.37
CA SER A 127 0.86 19.42 -7.69
C SER A 127 1.08 19.87 -9.12
N LEU A 128 0.39 19.28 -10.10
CA LEU A 128 0.48 19.66 -11.50
C LEU A 128 0.08 21.12 -11.72
N ARG A 129 -1.02 21.57 -11.10
CA ARG A 129 -1.41 22.99 -11.16
C ARG A 129 -0.37 23.94 -10.57
N LYS A 130 0.27 23.56 -9.44
CA LYS A 130 1.34 24.36 -8.80
C LYS A 130 2.62 24.41 -9.64
N LEU A 131 2.83 23.42 -10.48
CA LEU A 131 3.97 23.32 -11.41
C LEU A 131 3.64 23.89 -12.80
N GLU A 132 2.43 24.40 -13.01
CA GLU A 132 1.94 24.89 -14.30
C GLU A 132 2.10 23.85 -15.43
N GLU A 133 1.93 22.55 -15.07
CA GLU A 133 1.98 21.46 -16.05
C GLU A 133 0.63 21.34 -16.76
N GLU A 134 0.63 21.58 -18.07
CA GLU A 134 -0.58 21.55 -18.90
C GLU A 134 -0.87 20.17 -19.50
N LYS A 135 0.14 19.28 -19.52
CA LYS A 135 -0.03 17.95 -20.08
C LYS A 135 -0.88 17.06 -19.18
N THR A 136 -1.56 16.12 -19.81
CA THR A 136 -2.30 15.07 -19.11
C THR A 136 -1.33 13.99 -18.62
N VAL A 137 -1.42 13.63 -17.35
CA VAL A 137 -0.64 12.51 -16.81
C VAL A 137 -1.24 11.17 -17.21
N CYS A 138 -0.45 10.32 -17.83
CA CYS A 138 -0.77 8.92 -18.09
C CYS A 138 -0.15 8.04 -17.00
N ILE A 139 -0.98 7.46 -16.15
CA ILE A 139 -0.57 6.67 -15.00
C ILE A 139 -0.57 5.20 -15.39
N LEU A 140 0.59 4.54 -15.31
CA LEU A 140 0.74 3.12 -15.56
C LEU A 140 0.93 2.38 -14.23
N VAL A 141 0.18 1.32 -14.04
CA VAL A 141 0.21 0.51 -12.81
C VAL A 141 0.33 -0.97 -13.17
N ALA A 142 1.35 -1.64 -12.67
CA ALA A 142 1.36 -3.10 -12.58
C ALA A 142 0.81 -3.52 -11.22
N THR A 143 -0.05 -4.54 -11.19
CA THR A 143 -0.72 -4.95 -9.96
C THR A 143 -0.85 -6.46 -9.82
N SER A 144 -0.85 -6.93 -8.56
CA SER A 144 -1.31 -8.26 -8.14
C SER A 144 -2.76 -8.25 -7.61
N GLY A 145 -3.56 -7.23 -7.98
CA GLY A 145 -4.96 -7.08 -7.61
C GLY A 145 -5.30 -5.75 -6.95
N ASP A 146 -5.12 -5.63 -5.64
CA ASP A 146 -5.60 -4.52 -4.81
C ASP A 146 -5.07 -3.14 -5.23
N THR A 147 -3.79 -3.03 -5.61
CA THR A 147 -3.21 -1.73 -6.00
C THR A 147 -3.85 -1.21 -7.29
N GLY A 148 -4.09 -2.10 -8.25
CA GLY A 148 -4.74 -1.74 -9.50
C GLY A 148 -6.15 -1.24 -9.27
N LYS A 149 -6.97 -2.01 -8.56
CA LYS A 149 -8.35 -1.59 -8.26
C LYS A 149 -8.38 -0.28 -7.46
N GLY A 150 -7.53 -0.14 -6.42
CA GLY A 150 -7.48 1.09 -5.64
C GLY A 150 -7.09 2.31 -6.48
N ALA A 151 -6.14 2.15 -7.42
CA ALA A 151 -5.72 3.22 -8.33
C ALA A 151 -6.82 3.57 -9.33
N LEU A 152 -7.46 2.59 -9.94
CA LEU A 152 -8.60 2.79 -10.85
C LEU A 152 -9.72 3.59 -10.17
N GLU A 153 -10.09 3.19 -8.95
CA GLU A 153 -11.16 3.86 -8.19
C GLU A 153 -10.78 5.27 -7.77
N GLY A 154 -9.53 5.48 -7.34
CA GLY A 154 -9.05 6.79 -6.91
C GLY A 154 -8.94 7.80 -8.05
N PHE A 155 -8.51 7.34 -9.23
CA PHE A 155 -8.32 8.19 -10.41
C PHE A 155 -9.53 8.23 -11.35
N ARG A 156 -10.64 7.54 -11.03
CA ARG A 156 -11.85 7.55 -11.84
C ARG A 156 -12.34 8.96 -12.10
N ASP A 157 -12.42 9.33 -13.39
CA ASP A 157 -12.91 10.63 -13.88
C ASP A 157 -12.19 11.86 -13.30
N VAL A 158 -10.94 11.68 -12.85
CA VAL A 158 -10.09 12.79 -12.41
C VAL A 158 -9.54 13.53 -13.61
N ASP A 159 -9.79 14.85 -13.67
CA ASP A 159 -9.33 15.72 -14.76
C ASP A 159 -7.82 15.66 -14.99
N HIS A 160 -7.39 15.80 -16.23
CA HIS A 160 -5.99 15.75 -16.63
C HIS A 160 -5.25 14.46 -16.26
N THR A 161 -6.00 13.36 -16.09
CA THR A 161 -5.41 12.04 -15.84
C THR A 161 -5.95 10.98 -16.79
N LYS A 162 -5.10 10.04 -17.16
CA LYS A 162 -5.46 8.75 -17.76
C LYS A 162 -4.77 7.68 -16.93
N ILE A 163 -5.45 6.55 -16.69
CA ILE A 163 -4.85 5.45 -15.94
C ILE A 163 -5.06 4.13 -16.65
N LEU A 164 -3.98 3.37 -16.82
CA LEU A 164 -3.99 2.02 -17.35
C LEU A 164 -3.35 1.05 -16.35
N VAL A 165 -4.11 0.04 -16.00
CA VAL A 165 -3.70 -1.02 -15.06
C VAL A 165 -3.43 -2.30 -15.83
N PHE A 166 -2.24 -2.85 -15.63
CA PHE A 166 -1.81 -4.15 -16.11
C PHE A 166 -1.80 -5.16 -14.96
N TYR A 167 -2.42 -6.32 -15.17
CA TYR A 167 -2.42 -7.41 -14.19
C TYR A 167 -2.12 -8.76 -14.88
N PRO A 168 -1.49 -9.72 -14.16
CA PRO A 168 -1.21 -11.03 -14.73
C PRO A 168 -2.52 -11.79 -14.95
N LYS A 169 -2.71 -12.32 -16.15
CA LYS A 169 -3.83 -13.22 -16.44
C LYS A 169 -3.76 -14.43 -15.52
N ASP A 170 -4.88 -14.76 -14.90
CA ASP A 170 -4.97 -15.86 -13.92
C ASP A 170 -4.09 -15.69 -12.64
N GLY A 171 -3.53 -14.48 -12.40
CA GLY A 171 -2.66 -14.18 -11.25
C GLY A 171 -3.30 -13.33 -10.16
N VAL A 172 -4.63 -13.13 -10.19
CA VAL A 172 -5.41 -12.40 -9.19
C VAL A 172 -6.64 -13.20 -8.79
N SER A 173 -7.25 -12.91 -7.62
CA SER A 173 -8.50 -13.59 -7.25
C SER A 173 -9.64 -13.19 -8.20
N ALA A 174 -10.64 -14.06 -8.35
CA ALA A 174 -11.82 -13.78 -9.19
C ALA A 174 -12.55 -12.48 -8.80
N ILE A 175 -12.61 -12.18 -7.49
CA ILE A 175 -13.20 -10.95 -6.98
C ILE A 175 -12.32 -9.75 -7.34
N GLN A 176 -11.01 -9.84 -7.20
CA GLN A 176 -10.09 -8.77 -7.58
C GLN A 176 -10.12 -8.48 -9.08
N GLU A 177 -10.15 -9.53 -9.91
CA GLU A 177 -10.30 -9.37 -11.36
C GLU A 177 -11.61 -8.66 -11.70
N LEU A 178 -12.73 -9.15 -11.16
CA LEU A 178 -14.03 -8.55 -11.39
C LEU A 178 -14.09 -7.08 -10.95
N GLN A 179 -13.50 -6.74 -9.80
CA GLN A 179 -13.38 -5.35 -9.35
C GLN A 179 -12.66 -4.46 -10.37
N MET A 180 -11.63 -4.96 -11.06
CA MET A 180 -10.88 -4.19 -12.06
C MET A 180 -11.60 -4.13 -13.40
N VAL A 181 -12.04 -5.27 -13.95
CA VAL A 181 -12.62 -5.31 -15.30
C VAL A 181 -14.00 -4.65 -15.39
N THR A 182 -14.68 -4.45 -14.25
CA THR A 182 -15.95 -3.71 -14.15
C THR A 182 -15.79 -2.24 -13.78
N GLN A 183 -14.56 -1.73 -13.71
CA GLN A 183 -14.32 -0.34 -13.31
C GLN A 183 -14.98 0.65 -14.27
N GLU A 184 -15.71 1.59 -13.72
CA GLU A 184 -16.34 2.72 -14.42
C GLU A 184 -15.36 3.88 -14.55
N GLY A 185 -15.64 4.81 -15.46
CA GLY A 185 -14.86 6.01 -15.74
C GLY A 185 -14.39 6.08 -17.20
N ASP A 186 -14.23 7.32 -17.71
CA ASP A 186 -13.86 7.58 -19.11
C ASP A 186 -12.34 7.71 -19.30
N ASN A 187 -11.61 7.79 -18.20
CA ASN A 187 -10.16 7.95 -18.18
C ASN A 187 -9.40 6.70 -17.71
N VAL A 188 -10.12 5.58 -17.53
CA VAL A 188 -9.53 4.34 -16.99
C VAL A 188 -9.44 3.25 -18.06
N GLY A 189 -8.37 2.45 -18.00
CA GLY A 189 -8.15 1.28 -18.82
C GLY A 189 -7.61 0.12 -17.98
N VAL A 190 -7.95 -1.10 -18.36
CA VAL A 190 -7.49 -2.33 -17.71
C VAL A 190 -7.12 -3.35 -18.77
N CYS A 191 -5.94 -3.91 -18.64
CA CYS A 191 -5.42 -4.89 -19.58
C CYS A 191 -4.75 -6.04 -18.82
N SER A 192 -5.13 -7.28 -19.10
CA SER A 192 -4.41 -8.44 -18.58
C SER A 192 -3.16 -8.73 -19.42
N VAL A 193 -2.15 -9.32 -18.81
CA VAL A 193 -0.87 -9.68 -19.46
C VAL A 193 -0.64 -11.16 -19.31
N TYR A 194 -0.26 -11.85 -20.39
CA TYR A 194 0.20 -13.23 -20.28
C TYR A 194 1.51 -13.30 -19.50
N GLY A 195 1.53 -14.13 -18.45
CA GLY A 195 2.65 -14.27 -17.55
C GLY A 195 2.27 -14.05 -16.09
N ASN A 196 3.27 -13.79 -15.25
CA ASN A 196 3.10 -13.53 -13.82
C ASN A 196 3.20 -12.02 -13.48
N PHE A 197 3.12 -11.69 -12.20
CA PHE A 197 3.21 -10.30 -11.74
C PHE A 197 4.56 -9.64 -12.08
N ASP A 198 5.66 -10.38 -12.03
CA ASP A 198 6.98 -9.84 -12.39
C ASP A 198 7.07 -9.50 -13.88
N ASP A 199 6.36 -10.24 -14.74
CA ASP A 199 6.28 -9.93 -16.18
C ASP A 199 5.52 -8.62 -16.41
N ALA A 200 4.36 -8.45 -15.79
CA ALA A 200 3.59 -7.21 -15.87
C ALA A 200 4.39 -6.02 -15.31
N GLN A 201 5.07 -6.18 -14.17
CA GLN A 201 5.89 -5.14 -13.55
C GLN A 201 7.11 -4.78 -14.42
N THR A 202 7.74 -5.78 -15.02
CA THR A 202 8.89 -5.58 -15.92
C THR A 202 8.44 -4.84 -17.18
N GLY A 203 7.30 -5.23 -17.77
CA GLY A 203 6.72 -4.53 -18.92
C GLY A 203 6.43 -3.05 -18.61
N VAL A 204 5.79 -2.76 -17.49
CA VAL A 204 5.56 -1.36 -17.07
C VAL A 204 6.87 -0.58 -16.90
N LYS A 205 7.92 -1.19 -16.31
CA LYS A 205 9.25 -0.54 -16.20
C LYS A 205 9.87 -0.25 -17.56
N GLN A 206 9.70 -1.17 -18.52
CA GLN A 206 10.17 -0.98 -19.91
C GLN A 206 9.46 0.20 -20.57
N LEU A 207 8.13 0.33 -20.39
CA LEU A 207 7.35 1.49 -20.88
C LEU A 207 7.89 2.81 -20.32
N PHE A 208 8.24 2.88 -19.05
CA PHE A 208 8.85 4.07 -18.43
C PHE A 208 10.23 4.40 -18.99
N SER A 209 10.99 3.39 -19.44
CA SER A 209 12.35 3.53 -19.96
C SER A 209 12.38 3.77 -21.48
N ASP A 210 11.27 3.59 -22.19
CA ASP A 210 11.18 3.73 -23.63
C ASP A 210 11.14 5.22 -24.02
N GLU A 211 12.28 5.70 -24.56
CA GLU A 211 12.42 7.09 -24.99
C GLU A 211 11.49 7.45 -26.17
N LYS A 212 11.28 6.51 -27.11
CA LYS A 212 10.41 6.74 -28.26
C LYS A 212 8.96 6.90 -27.82
N LEU A 213 8.50 6.02 -26.91
CA LEU A 213 7.16 6.14 -26.34
C LEU A 213 7.00 7.47 -25.59
N ARG A 214 7.97 7.86 -24.77
CA ARG A 214 7.93 9.14 -24.05
C ARG A 214 7.86 10.36 -24.97
N GLU A 215 8.63 10.35 -26.05
CA GLU A 215 8.60 11.42 -27.07
C GLU A 215 7.25 11.46 -27.78
N GLU A 216 6.71 10.31 -28.20
CA GLU A 216 5.39 10.23 -28.84
C GLU A 216 4.27 10.71 -27.91
N LEU A 217 4.28 10.29 -26.63
CA LEU A 217 3.33 10.75 -25.63
C LEU A 217 3.44 12.26 -25.40
N ALA A 218 4.66 12.79 -25.32
CA ALA A 218 4.89 14.22 -25.13
C ALA A 218 4.33 15.06 -26.31
N GLN A 219 4.46 14.57 -27.55
CA GLN A 219 3.89 15.21 -28.74
C GLN A 219 2.35 15.20 -28.71
N ARG A 220 1.74 14.21 -28.10
CA ARG A 220 0.29 14.08 -27.91
C ARG A 220 -0.23 14.82 -26.67
N GLY A 221 0.64 15.52 -25.92
CA GLY A 221 0.26 16.23 -24.69
C GLY A 221 0.15 15.35 -23.45
N TYR A 222 0.84 14.21 -23.43
CA TYR A 222 0.88 13.30 -22.28
C TYR A 222 2.29 13.19 -21.69
N PHE A 223 2.36 12.77 -20.41
CA PHE A 223 3.58 12.27 -19.79
C PHE A 223 3.28 11.10 -18.86
N LEU A 224 4.27 10.23 -18.63
CA LEU A 224 4.10 9.04 -17.78
C LEU A 224 4.32 9.36 -16.32
N SER A 225 3.49 8.78 -15.45
CA SER A 225 3.68 8.75 -14.00
C SER A 225 3.20 7.42 -13.43
N SER A 226 3.52 7.15 -12.16
CA SER A 226 3.14 5.92 -11.47
C SER A 226 2.36 6.20 -10.20
N ALA A 227 1.29 5.42 -9.98
CA ALA A 227 0.56 5.36 -8.73
C ALA A 227 1.00 4.18 -7.83
N ASN A 228 2.11 3.51 -8.14
CA ASN A 228 2.67 2.47 -7.29
C ASN A 228 3.23 3.03 -5.98
N SER A 229 3.56 2.16 -5.03
CA SER A 229 4.01 2.54 -3.68
C SER A 229 5.35 3.30 -3.64
N ILE A 230 6.06 3.40 -4.77
CA ILE A 230 7.28 4.21 -4.93
C ILE A 230 6.99 5.72 -4.86
N ASN A 231 5.79 6.17 -5.24
CA ASN A 231 5.41 7.57 -5.15
C ASN A 231 5.29 8.02 -3.69
N TRP A 232 5.88 9.17 -3.35
CA TRP A 232 5.79 9.75 -1.99
C TRP A 232 4.35 10.02 -1.57
N GLY A 233 3.51 10.46 -2.49
CA GLY A 233 2.08 10.66 -2.26
C GLY A 233 1.31 9.38 -1.86
N ARG A 234 1.93 8.20 -2.02
CA ARG A 234 1.43 6.91 -1.53
C ARG A 234 1.92 6.59 -0.12
N VAL A 235 3.09 7.08 0.29
CA VAL A 235 3.65 6.81 1.62
C VAL A 235 3.10 7.76 2.67
N LEU A 236 3.04 9.05 2.35
CA LEU A 236 2.62 10.08 3.31
C LEU A 236 1.24 9.84 3.93
N PRO A 237 0.16 9.52 3.19
CA PRO A 237 -1.15 9.25 3.81
C PRO A 237 -1.13 8.04 4.75
N GLN A 238 -0.19 7.12 4.58
CA GLN A 238 -0.07 5.95 5.44
C GLN A 238 0.54 6.28 6.81
N VAL A 239 1.32 7.33 6.93
CA VAL A 239 1.82 7.82 8.23
C VAL A 239 0.66 8.25 9.13
N VAL A 240 -0.40 8.80 8.52
CA VAL A 240 -1.57 9.31 9.23
C VAL A 240 -2.26 8.23 10.06
N TYR A 241 -2.51 7.05 9.50
CA TYR A 241 -3.28 6.03 10.22
C TYR A 241 -2.52 5.40 11.39
N TYR A 242 -1.20 5.39 11.40
CA TYR A 242 -0.44 4.94 12.58
C TYR A 242 -0.46 5.97 13.72
N ILE A 243 -0.37 7.25 13.38
CA ILE A 243 -0.57 8.33 14.37
C ILE A 243 -2.01 8.28 14.90
N SER A 244 -2.98 8.10 13.98
CA SER A 244 -4.40 7.97 14.34
C SER A 244 -4.66 6.79 15.26
N ALA A 245 -4.10 5.61 14.94
CA ALA A 245 -4.26 4.41 15.76
C ALA A 245 -3.74 4.61 17.20
N TYR A 246 -2.58 5.23 17.36
CA TYR A 246 -2.07 5.56 18.69
C TYR A 246 -2.99 6.54 19.44
N CYS A 247 -3.50 7.55 18.74
CA CYS A 247 -4.46 8.52 19.30
C CYS A 247 -5.79 7.87 19.70
N ASP A 248 -6.27 6.88 18.93
CA ASP A 248 -7.49 6.15 19.26
C ASP A 248 -7.30 5.26 20.50
N LEU A 249 -6.16 4.58 20.64
CA LEU A 249 -5.84 3.83 21.86
C LEU A 249 -5.77 4.74 23.10
N LEU A 250 -5.25 5.97 22.96
CA LEU A 250 -5.24 6.98 24.02
C LEU A 250 -6.65 7.44 24.37
N ARG A 251 -7.48 7.77 23.36
CA ARG A 251 -8.85 8.24 23.55
C ARG A 251 -9.69 7.21 24.27
N ASP A 252 -9.56 5.94 23.88
CA ASP A 252 -10.37 4.84 24.36
C ASP A 252 -9.82 4.24 25.68
N GLY A 253 -8.71 4.79 26.20
CA GLY A 253 -8.16 4.44 27.52
C GLY A 253 -7.40 3.09 27.56
N HIS A 254 -7.02 2.56 26.41
CA HIS A 254 -6.24 1.33 26.32
C HIS A 254 -4.76 1.52 26.69
N ILE A 255 -4.25 2.73 26.50
CA ILE A 255 -2.88 3.15 26.87
C ILE A 255 -2.92 4.56 27.47
N GLN A 256 -1.81 4.93 28.16
CA GLN A 256 -1.55 6.28 28.60
C GLN A 256 -0.58 7.00 27.66
N LEU A 257 -0.56 8.34 27.70
CA LEU A 257 0.35 9.12 26.84
C LEU A 257 1.83 8.81 27.14
N GLY A 258 2.50 8.24 26.17
CA GLY A 258 3.90 7.84 26.26
C GLY A 258 4.10 6.35 26.49
N ASP A 259 3.04 5.59 26.73
CA ASP A 259 3.13 4.13 26.78
C ASP A 259 3.57 3.59 25.41
N PRO A 260 4.47 2.61 25.38
CA PRO A 260 4.93 2.02 24.15
C PRO A 260 3.87 1.10 23.54
N VAL A 261 3.87 1.04 22.20
CA VAL A 261 3.12 0.04 21.44
C VAL A 261 4.04 -0.67 20.47
N ASN A 262 3.75 -1.93 20.16
CA ASN A 262 4.35 -2.62 19.02
C ASN A 262 3.44 -2.52 17.81
N VAL A 263 4.01 -2.52 16.61
CA VAL A 263 3.24 -2.50 15.35
C VAL A 263 3.65 -3.69 14.51
N CYS A 264 2.70 -4.55 14.16
CA CYS A 264 2.89 -5.71 13.30
C CYS A 264 2.24 -5.47 11.93
N VAL A 265 3.00 -5.63 10.86
CA VAL A 265 2.57 -5.27 9.52
C VAL A 265 2.81 -6.40 8.53
N PRO A 266 1.75 -6.94 7.90
CA PRO A 266 1.87 -7.77 6.70
C PRO A 266 2.59 -6.95 5.61
N THR A 267 3.76 -7.41 5.17
CA THR A 267 4.68 -6.56 4.42
C THR A 267 5.07 -7.17 3.08
N GLY A 268 4.81 -6.42 1.99
CA GLY A 268 5.35 -6.64 0.66
C GLY A 268 6.35 -5.55 0.26
N ASN A 269 5.87 -4.51 -0.42
CA ASN A 269 6.71 -3.38 -0.91
C ASN A 269 7.22 -2.42 0.17
N PHE A 270 7.14 -2.77 1.43
CA PHE A 270 7.65 -2.05 2.60
C PHE A 270 7.01 -0.68 2.87
N GLY A 271 6.10 -0.20 2.04
CA GLY A 271 5.50 1.14 2.18
C GLY A 271 4.71 1.31 3.49
N ASN A 272 3.92 0.31 3.84
CA ASN A 272 3.08 0.31 5.04
C ASN A 272 3.93 0.33 6.33
N ILE A 273 4.86 -0.60 6.50
CA ILE A 273 5.72 -0.64 7.70
C ILE A 273 6.69 0.55 7.76
N LEU A 274 7.12 1.08 6.62
CA LEU A 274 7.91 2.32 6.55
C LEU A 274 7.11 3.52 7.08
N ALA A 275 5.82 3.58 6.81
CA ALA A 275 4.95 4.62 7.36
C ALA A 275 4.85 4.53 8.89
N ALA A 276 4.81 3.31 9.46
CA ALA A 276 4.91 3.10 10.91
C ALA A 276 6.27 3.55 11.45
N TYR A 277 7.36 3.25 10.73
CA TYR A 277 8.70 3.74 11.07
C TYR A 277 8.75 5.28 11.08
N TYR A 278 8.16 5.94 10.10
CA TYR A 278 8.09 7.40 10.06
C TYR A 278 7.26 7.97 11.21
N ALA A 279 6.10 7.38 11.50
CA ALA A 279 5.30 7.79 12.66
C ALA A 279 6.09 7.69 13.97
N ARG A 280 6.85 6.59 14.15
CA ARG A 280 7.75 6.40 15.29
C ARG A 280 8.83 7.49 15.33
N ASP A 281 9.52 7.72 14.22
CA ASP A 281 10.60 8.71 14.19
C ASP A 281 10.07 10.14 14.35
N MET A 282 8.82 10.40 13.97
CA MET A 282 8.12 11.65 14.28
C MET A 282 7.83 11.82 15.78
N GLY A 283 7.77 10.73 16.56
CA GLY A 283 7.60 10.80 18.02
C GLY A 283 6.48 9.95 18.60
N VAL A 284 5.77 9.15 17.79
CA VAL A 284 4.82 8.15 18.29
C VAL A 284 5.61 7.06 19.04
N PRO A 285 5.21 6.67 20.27
CA PRO A 285 5.93 5.69 21.06
C PRO A 285 5.78 4.25 20.53
N ILE A 286 6.30 3.99 19.34
CA ILE A 286 6.37 2.64 18.77
C ILE A 286 7.69 2.01 19.20
N GLN A 287 7.62 0.90 19.95
CA GLN A 287 8.78 0.21 20.49
C GLN A 287 9.41 -0.73 19.46
N ARG A 288 8.60 -1.58 18.82
CA ARG A 288 9.02 -2.56 17.82
C ARG A 288 8.15 -2.50 16.58
N LEU A 289 8.79 -2.75 15.43
CA LEU A 289 8.16 -2.94 14.14
C LEU A 289 8.34 -4.41 13.73
N ILE A 290 7.24 -5.16 13.72
CA ILE A 290 7.23 -6.59 13.41
C ILE A 290 6.82 -6.72 11.94
N CYS A 291 7.82 -7.07 11.11
CA CYS A 291 7.63 -7.29 9.68
C CYS A 291 7.19 -8.73 9.45
N ALA A 292 5.99 -8.91 8.98
CA ALA A 292 5.42 -10.21 8.67
C ALA A 292 5.54 -10.50 7.17
N SER A 293 6.15 -11.62 6.81
CA SER A 293 6.29 -12.12 5.43
C SER A 293 5.52 -13.43 5.25
N ASN A 294 5.07 -13.70 4.03
CA ASN A 294 4.62 -15.03 3.64
C ASN A 294 5.81 -15.91 3.21
N ALA A 295 5.57 -16.97 2.43
CA ALA A 295 6.63 -17.85 1.93
C ALA A 295 7.72 -17.10 1.12
N ASN A 296 7.39 -15.94 0.55
CA ASN A 296 8.35 -15.03 -0.08
C ASN A 296 9.06 -14.17 1.00
N ASN A 297 9.90 -14.79 1.80
CA ASN A 297 10.42 -14.26 3.06
C ASN A 297 11.72 -13.44 2.94
N VAL A 298 11.98 -12.83 1.79
CA VAL A 298 13.21 -12.04 1.55
C VAL A 298 13.44 -10.96 2.61
N LEU A 299 12.36 -10.29 3.07
CA LEU A 299 12.45 -9.28 4.12
C LEU A 299 12.78 -9.86 5.49
N THR A 300 12.20 -11.00 5.84
CA THR A 300 12.51 -11.71 7.10
C THR A 300 13.99 -12.04 7.18
N ASP A 301 14.55 -12.61 6.10
CA ASP A 301 15.97 -12.96 6.04
C ASP A 301 16.84 -11.69 6.10
N PHE A 302 16.50 -10.65 5.33
CA PHE A 302 17.23 -9.39 5.37
C PHE A 302 17.27 -8.77 6.78
N LEU A 303 16.14 -8.67 7.45
CA LEU A 303 16.07 -8.08 8.79
C LEU A 303 16.86 -8.89 9.83
N ARG A 304 16.93 -10.21 9.67
CA ARG A 304 17.69 -11.10 10.55
C ARG A 304 19.18 -11.13 10.27
N THR A 305 19.57 -11.05 9.01
CA THR A 305 20.97 -11.28 8.60
C THR A 305 21.70 -10.05 8.09
N GLY A 306 20.98 -9.03 7.63
CA GLY A 306 21.56 -7.89 6.90
C GLY A 306 21.82 -8.21 5.42
N VAL A 307 21.48 -9.41 4.95
CA VAL A 307 21.66 -9.84 3.56
C VAL A 307 20.32 -9.81 2.83
N TYR A 308 20.24 -9.01 1.79
CA TYR A 308 19.11 -9.00 0.87
C TYR A 308 19.48 -9.84 -0.36
N ASP A 309 18.71 -10.90 -0.63
CA ASP A 309 18.96 -11.80 -1.75
C ASP A 309 17.65 -12.17 -2.43
N ARG A 310 17.46 -11.67 -3.68
CA ARG A 310 16.30 -11.97 -4.53
C ARG A 310 16.45 -13.23 -5.37
N ASN A 311 17.64 -13.86 -5.37
CA ASN A 311 17.94 -15.07 -6.16
C ASN A 311 17.36 -16.30 -5.46
N ARG A 312 16.04 -16.38 -5.43
CA ARG A 312 15.28 -17.43 -4.77
C ARG A 312 14.01 -17.78 -5.54
N THR A 313 13.40 -18.89 -5.22
CA THR A 313 12.11 -19.28 -5.79
C THR A 313 11.04 -18.28 -5.42
N PHE A 314 10.22 -17.90 -6.39
CA PHE A 314 8.99 -17.11 -6.19
C PHE A 314 7.83 -18.07 -5.92
N TYR A 315 7.01 -17.76 -4.94
CA TYR A 315 5.84 -18.54 -4.57
C TYR A 315 4.57 -17.70 -4.78
N ASN A 316 3.58 -18.27 -5.47
CA ASN A 316 2.23 -17.72 -5.47
C ASN A 316 1.54 -18.21 -4.20
N THR A 317 1.08 -17.29 -3.35
CA THR A 317 0.49 -17.61 -2.06
C THR A 317 -0.95 -17.10 -1.96
N MET A 318 -1.65 -17.50 -0.88
CA MET A 318 -2.98 -16.97 -0.58
C MET A 318 -2.99 -15.50 -0.12
N SER A 319 -1.81 -14.89 0.08
CA SER A 319 -1.63 -13.47 0.43
C SER A 319 -0.89 -12.70 -0.67
N PRO A 320 -1.47 -12.55 -1.88
CA PRO A 320 -0.76 -12.15 -3.11
C PRO A 320 -0.16 -10.74 -3.05
N SER A 321 -0.66 -9.83 -2.22
CA SER A 321 -0.06 -8.49 -2.06
C SER A 321 1.31 -8.51 -1.39
N MET A 322 1.72 -9.64 -0.82
CA MET A 322 3.02 -9.88 -0.19
C MET A 322 3.94 -10.74 -1.06
N ASP A 323 3.49 -11.20 -2.23
CA ASP A 323 4.28 -12.01 -3.17
C ASP A 323 5.27 -11.10 -3.91
N ILE A 324 6.43 -10.91 -3.32
CA ILE A 324 7.49 -10.06 -3.86
C ILE A 324 8.88 -10.67 -3.64
N LEU A 325 9.80 -10.41 -4.55
CA LEU A 325 11.23 -10.64 -4.37
C LEU A 325 12.02 -9.33 -4.26
N ILE A 326 11.43 -8.21 -4.71
CA ILE A 326 12.01 -6.87 -4.58
C ILE A 326 11.04 -5.99 -3.80
N SER A 327 11.47 -5.55 -2.63
CA SER A 327 10.72 -4.68 -1.73
C SER A 327 11.15 -3.23 -1.92
N SER A 328 10.42 -2.48 -2.73
CA SER A 328 10.86 -1.20 -3.29
C SER A 328 11.11 -0.11 -2.23
N ASN A 329 10.26 0.02 -1.21
CA ASN A 329 10.41 1.09 -0.21
C ASN A 329 11.47 0.80 0.87
N LEU A 330 12.06 -0.39 0.89
CA LEU A 330 13.19 -0.69 1.77
C LEU A 330 14.36 0.27 1.53
N GLU A 331 14.52 0.75 0.30
CA GLU A 331 15.51 1.74 -0.08
C GLU A 331 15.39 3.05 0.72
N ARG A 332 14.15 3.50 1.02
CA ARG A 332 13.91 4.66 1.89
C ARG A 332 14.34 4.42 3.33
N LEU A 333 14.11 3.20 3.85
CA LEU A 333 14.63 2.83 5.18
C LEU A 333 16.16 2.84 5.19
N LEU A 334 16.80 2.27 4.17
CA LEU A 334 18.25 2.25 4.07
C LEU A 334 18.84 3.68 4.15
N LEU A 335 18.28 4.64 3.38
CA LEU A 335 18.73 6.04 3.49
C LEU A 335 18.48 6.62 4.88
N ALA A 336 17.33 6.37 5.48
CA ALA A 336 17.01 6.86 6.83
C ALA A 336 17.97 6.32 7.90
N ILE A 337 18.45 5.08 7.76
CA ILE A 337 19.37 4.42 8.69
C ILE A 337 20.85 4.80 8.44
N THR A 338 21.27 4.79 7.17
CA THR A 338 22.65 5.08 6.76
C THR A 338 22.97 6.56 6.86
N GLN A 339 22.03 7.41 6.46
CA GLN A 339 22.19 8.84 6.21
C GLN A 339 23.18 9.16 5.07
N GLU A 340 23.48 8.15 4.21
CA GLU A 340 24.47 8.22 3.14
C GLU A 340 23.86 7.68 1.84
N ASP A 341 23.60 8.55 0.87
CA ASP A 341 23.04 8.20 -0.44
C ASP A 341 24.00 7.36 -1.29
N SER A 342 25.31 7.59 -1.17
CA SER A 342 26.33 6.78 -1.85
C SER A 342 26.32 5.32 -1.42
N GLU A 343 26.05 5.05 -0.13
CA GLU A 343 25.94 3.69 0.41
C GLU A 343 24.65 3.02 -0.13
N VAL A 344 23.54 3.75 -0.18
CA VAL A 344 22.27 3.27 -0.76
C VAL A 344 22.42 2.98 -2.25
N ARG A 345 23.04 3.88 -3.01
CA ARG A 345 23.30 3.70 -4.44
C ARG A 345 24.07 2.40 -4.68
N LYS A 346 25.13 2.16 -3.93
CA LYS A 346 25.92 0.93 -4.00
C LYS A 346 25.08 -0.33 -3.76
N TYR A 347 24.21 -0.33 -2.74
CA TYR A 347 23.32 -1.46 -2.50
C TYR A 347 22.34 -1.71 -3.65
N MET A 348 21.79 -0.65 -4.25
CA MET A 348 20.86 -0.76 -5.37
C MET A 348 21.56 -1.21 -6.67
N GLU A 349 22.80 -0.78 -6.91
CA GLU A 349 23.64 -1.28 -8.00
C GLU A 349 23.93 -2.78 -7.85
N GLN A 350 24.36 -3.22 -6.66
CA GLN A 350 24.57 -4.64 -6.37
C GLN A 350 23.29 -5.47 -6.55
N LEU A 351 22.14 -4.96 -6.09
CA LEU A 351 20.86 -5.62 -6.27
C LEU A 351 20.50 -5.77 -7.76
N LYS A 352 20.81 -4.74 -8.56
CA LYS A 352 20.56 -4.76 -10.01
C LYS A 352 21.46 -5.77 -10.74
N GLU A 353 22.76 -5.77 -10.41
CA GLU A 353 23.78 -6.55 -11.10
C GLU A 353 23.79 -8.03 -10.67
N THR A 354 23.71 -8.27 -9.37
CA THR A 354 23.89 -9.63 -8.81
C THR A 354 22.63 -10.21 -8.18
N GLY A 355 21.58 -9.41 -7.99
CA GLY A 355 20.37 -9.79 -7.25
C GLY A 355 20.55 -9.81 -5.73
N ARG A 356 21.72 -9.38 -5.20
CA ARG A 356 22.06 -9.49 -3.79
C ARG A 356 22.89 -8.29 -3.32
N TYR A 357 22.64 -7.85 -2.06
CA TYR A 357 23.55 -6.96 -1.33
C TYR A 357 23.59 -7.34 0.15
N GLU A 358 24.62 -6.86 0.84
CA GLU A 358 24.78 -7.02 2.29
C GLU A 358 25.10 -5.67 2.91
N VAL A 359 24.35 -5.31 3.95
CA VAL A 359 24.56 -4.08 4.69
C VAL A 359 25.69 -4.25 5.72
N SER A 360 26.35 -3.14 6.06
CA SER A 360 27.38 -3.16 7.10
C SER A 360 26.79 -3.59 8.45
N GLU A 361 27.66 -4.11 9.34
CA GLU A 361 27.26 -4.48 10.71
C GLU A 361 26.61 -3.32 11.45
N ARG A 362 27.14 -2.11 11.30
CA ARG A 362 26.56 -0.88 11.85
C ARG A 362 25.10 -0.66 11.40
N VAL A 363 24.82 -0.88 10.14
CA VAL A 363 23.46 -0.70 9.56
C VAL A 363 22.54 -1.83 10.03
N ARG A 364 23.00 -3.07 9.99
CA ARG A 364 22.28 -4.24 10.49
C ARG A 364 21.86 -4.05 11.94
N ASP A 365 22.78 -3.67 12.82
CA ASP A 365 22.51 -3.48 14.25
C ASP A 365 21.47 -2.38 14.50
N LYS A 366 21.50 -1.28 13.72
CA LYS A 366 20.48 -0.24 13.82
C LYS A 366 19.10 -0.74 13.39
N ILE A 367 19.03 -1.55 12.33
CA ILE A 367 17.78 -2.16 11.86
C ILE A 367 17.23 -3.12 12.93
N GLN A 368 18.05 -4.04 13.45
CA GLN A 368 17.65 -5.07 14.42
C GLN A 368 17.23 -4.52 15.79
N LYS A 369 17.67 -3.32 16.14
CA LYS A 369 17.19 -2.63 17.36
C LYS A 369 15.70 -2.26 17.27
N LEU A 370 15.13 -2.18 16.08
CA LEU A 370 13.79 -1.71 15.86
C LEU A 370 12.89 -2.73 15.16
N PHE A 371 13.42 -3.37 14.11
CA PHE A 371 12.67 -4.31 13.29
C PHE A 371 12.91 -5.76 13.71
N MET A 372 11.82 -6.55 13.70
CA MET A 372 11.84 -7.99 13.85
C MET A 372 11.14 -8.62 12.65
N GLY A 373 11.74 -9.64 12.03
CA GLY A 373 11.20 -10.30 10.85
C GLY A 373 10.73 -11.72 11.17
N TYR A 374 9.48 -12.03 10.80
CA TYR A 374 8.89 -13.36 10.91
C TYR A 374 8.15 -13.73 9.63
N CYS A 375 7.98 -15.02 9.39
CA CYS A 375 7.25 -15.49 8.22
C CYS A 375 6.38 -16.70 8.55
N CYS A 376 5.37 -16.92 7.73
CA CYS A 376 4.59 -18.15 7.74
C CYS A 376 4.18 -18.56 6.31
N ASP A 377 3.94 -19.86 6.13
CA ASP A 377 3.43 -20.42 4.88
C ASP A 377 1.90 -20.41 4.83
N ASP A 378 1.34 -20.83 3.69
CA ASP A 378 -0.11 -20.87 3.49
C ASP A 378 -0.82 -21.84 4.46
N ALA A 379 -0.18 -22.95 4.81
CA ALA A 379 -0.78 -23.91 5.75
C ALA A 379 -0.93 -23.32 7.15
N GLU A 380 0.06 -22.57 7.61
CA GLU A 380 -0.02 -21.86 8.90
C GLU A 380 -0.98 -20.66 8.79
N THR A 381 -0.94 -19.91 7.69
CA THR A 381 -1.87 -18.79 7.43
C THR A 381 -3.33 -19.26 7.57
N GLN A 382 -3.67 -20.39 6.96
CA GLN A 382 -5.01 -20.97 7.02
C GLN A 382 -5.44 -21.36 8.45
N LYS A 383 -4.52 -21.96 9.21
CA LYS A 383 -4.77 -22.29 10.64
C LYS A 383 -5.00 -21.03 11.47
N VAL A 384 -4.22 -19.98 11.24
CA VAL A 384 -4.32 -18.71 11.98
C VAL A 384 -5.66 -18.02 11.71
N ILE A 385 -6.17 -18.00 10.47
CA ILE A 385 -7.52 -17.48 10.18
C ILE A 385 -8.57 -18.16 11.07
N GLY A 386 -8.59 -19.49 11.07
CA GLY A 386 -9.55 -20.26 11.87
C GLY A 386 -9.35 -20.07 13.38
N ALA A 387 -8.10 -19.97 13.86
CA ALA A 387 -7.78 -19.78 15.27
C ALA A 387 -8.21 -18.39 15.78
N VAL A 388 -7.97 -17.33 15.01
CA VAL A 388 -8.37 -15.96 15.34
C VAL A 388 -9.89 -15.85 15.38
N TYR A 389 -10.59 -16.38 14.38
CA TYR A 389 -12.04 -16.40 14.36
C TYR A 389 -12.61 -17.12 15.57
N LYS A 390 -12.11 -18.33 15.87
CA LYS A 390 -12.57 -19.11 17.03
C LYS A 390 -12.30 -18.42 18.39
N LYS A 391 -11.15 -17.73 18.51
CA LYS A 391 -10.72 -17.12 19.77
C LYS A 391 -11.41 -15.78 20.04
N PHE A 392 -11.58 -14.96 19.00
CA PHE A 392 -11.98 -13.58 19.15
C PHE A 392 -13.33 -13.24 18.50
N ASP A 393 -13.95 -14.22 17.83
CA ASP A 393 -15.13 -13.98 16.98
C ASP A 393 -14.86 -12.82 15.99
N TYR A 394 -13.65 -12.84 15.40
CA TYR A 394 -13.14 -11.80 14.53
C TYR A 394 -12.55 -12.39 13.26
N LEU A 395 -13.14 -12.00 12.12
CA LEU A 395 -12.75 -12.53 10.82
C LEU A 395 -11.60 -11.72 10.22
N ILE A 396 -10.57 -12.41 9.71
CA ILE A 396 -9.39 -11.80 9.10
C ILE A 396 -9.10 -12.37 7.71
N ASP A 397 -8.49 -11.57 6.87
CA ASP A 397 -7.99 -11.98 5.56
C ASP A 397 -6.62 -12.71 5.67
N PRO A 398 -6.16 -13.38 4.61
CA PRO A 398 -4.89 -14.11 4.64
C PRO A 398 -3.68 -13.22 4.97
N HIS A 399 -3.63 -11.96 4.48
CA HIS A 399 -2.52 -11.05 4.79
C HIS A 399 -2.48 -10.72 6.30
N THR A 400 -3.62 -10.38 6.86
CA THR A 400 -3.76 -10.11 8.29
C THR A 400 -3.38 -11.34 9.12
N ALA A 401 -3.71 -12.55 8.66
CA ALA A 401 -3.33 -13.79 9.32
C ALA A 401 -1.82 -13.99 9.39
N VAL A 402 -1.09 -13.65 8.33
CA VAL A 402 0.39 -13.63 8.36
C VAL A 402 0.90 -12.67 9.44
N GLY A 403 0.24 -11.50 9.61
CA GLY A 403 0.55 -10.56 10.69
C GLY A 403 0.33 -11.16 12.08
N PHE A 404 -0.80 -11.83 12.31
CA PHE A 404 -1.09 -12.51 13.59
C PHE A 404 -0.10 -13.63 13.89
N SER A 405 0.26 -14.45 12.89
CA SER A 405 1.31 -15.47 13.05
C SER A 405 2.65 -14.85 13.46
N ALA A 406 3.05 -13.76 12.80
CA ALA A 406 4.29 -13.06 13.14
C ALA A 406 4.27 -12.47 14.57
N LEU A 407 3.16 -11.89 15.01
CA LEU A 407 3.01 -11.37 16.36
C LEU A 407 3.11 -12.49 17.41
N GLU A 408 2.49 -13.64 17.14
CA GLU A 408 2.55 -14.80 18.04
C GLU A 408 3.98 -15.34 18.14
N GLN A 409 4.68 -15.49 17.01
CA GLN A 409 6.09 -15.90 16.97
C GLN A 409 6.97 -14.92 17.77
N TYR A 410 6.77 -13.60 17.56
CA TYR A 410 7.48 -12.56 18.30
C TYR A 410 7.30 -12.66 19.80
N ARG A 411 6.05 -12.74 20.27
CA ARG A 411 5.72 -12.87 21.70
C ARG A 411 6.32 -14.13 22.31
N LYS A 412 6.24 -15.24 21.58
CA LYS A 412 6.81 -16.52 22.03
C LYS A 412 8.36 -16.46 22.13
N GLU A 413 9.02 -15.76 21.20
CA GLU A 413 10.48 -15.64 21.19
C GLU A 413 10.99 -14.69 22.27
N THR A 414 10.30 -13.56 22.49
CA THR A 414 10.80 -12.45 23.31
C THR A 414 10.17 -12.34 24.69
N GLY A 415 8.98 -12.91 24.90
CA GLY A 415 8.18 -12.68 26.09
C GLY A 415 7.62 -11.27 26.22
N ASP A 416 7.66 -10.46 25.16
CA ASP A 416 7.18 -9.07 25.18
C ASP A 416 5.66 -8.99 25.05
N GLU A 417 5.00 -8.54 26.12
CA GLU A 417 3.54 -8.35 26.22
C GLU A 417 3.09 -6.90 25.98
N THR A 418 3.97 -6.04 25.47
CA THR A 418 3.62 -4.67 25.08
C THR A 418 2.40 -4.67 24.14
N PRO A 419 1.42 -3.77 24.36
CA PRO A 419 0.27 -3.64 23.45
C PRO A 419 0.69 -3.59 21.98
N ALA A 420 0.08 -4.42 21.15
CA ALA A 420 0.45 -4.57 19.76
C ALA A 420 -0.72 -4.23 18.82
N ILE A 421 -0.43 -3.40 17.82
CA ILE A 421 -1.35 -3.05 16.73
C ILE A 421 -0.99 -3.92 15.52
N VAL A 422 -1.90 -4.79 15.10
CA VAL A 422 -1.78 -5.55 13.85
C VAL A 422 -2.50 -4.78 12.74
N ALA A 423 -1.81 -4.48 11.65
CA ALA A 423 -2.43 -3.84 10.50
C ALA A 423 -3.28 -4.87 9.73
N SER A 424 -4.61 -4.68 9.74
CA SER A 424 -5.56 -5.45 8.94
C SER A 424 -5.73 -4.79 7.59
N THR A 425 -5.17 -5.42 6.55
CA THR A 425 -4.87 -4.74 5.28
C THR A 425 -5.90 -4.96 4.18
N ALA A 426 -6.79 -5.94 4.34
CA ALA A 426 -7.86 -6.20 3.39
C ALA A 426 -9.09 -6.81 4.09
N SER A 427 -10.27 -6.62 3.47
CA SER A 427 -11.47 -7.31 3.90
C SER A 427 -11.37 -8.82 3.62
N PRO A 428 -11.77 -9.68 4.56
CA PRO A 428 -11.83 -11.14 4.37
C PRO A 428 -12.68 -11.53 3.15
N PHE A 429 -13.68 -10.75 2.83
CA PHE A 429 -14.58 -10.98 1.68
C PHE A 429 -13.90 -10.87 0.31
N LYS A 430 -12.68 -10.38 0.23
CA LYS A 430 -11.88 -10.42 -1.02
C LYS A 430 -11.22 -11.78 -1.26
N PHE A 431 -11.18 -12.63 -0.24
CA PHE A 431 -10.49 -13.92 -0.21
C PHE A 431 -11.41 -15.01 0.37
N CYS A 432 -12.70 -14.99 -0.03
CA CYS A 432 -13.75 -15.86 0.53
C CYS A 432 -13.40 -17.35 0.47
N ASP A 433 -12.81 -17.81 -0.64
CA ASP A 433 -12.37 -19.19 -0.84
C ASP A 433 -11.38 -19.66 0.22
N ASN A 434 -10.34 -18.85 0.46
CA ASN A 434 -9.32 -19.12 1.46
C ASN A 434 -9.90 -19.06 2.89
N VAL A 435 -10.75 -18.07 3.15
CA VAL A 435 -11.37 -17.86 4.46
C VAL A 435 -12.35 -18.99 4.78
N LEU A 436 -13.25 -19.35 3.87
CA LEU A 436 -14.19 -20.46 4.04
C LEU A 436 -13.45 -21.79 4.26
N SER A 437 -12.38 -22.04 3.48
CA SER A 437 -11.52 -23.22 3.68
C SER A 437 -10.93 -23.26 5.10
N ALA A 438 -10.44 -22.11 5.59
CA ALA A 438 -9.89 -21.99 6.95
C ALA A 438 -10.94 -22.22 8.04
N LEU A 439 -12.20 -21.91 7.77
CA LEU A 439 -13.34 -22.18 8.65
C LEU A 439 -13.90 -23.62 8.53
N GLY A 440 -13.29 -24.46 7.67
CA GLY A 440 -13.65 -25.86 7.50
C GLY A 440 -14.82 -26.11 6.53
N VAL A 441 -15.20 -25.13 5.74
CA VAL A 441 -16.25 -25.27 4.72
C VAL A 441 -15.68 -26.00 3.51
N LYS A 442 -16.21 -27.18 3.18
CA LYS A 442 -15.70 -28.04 2.10
C LYS A 442 -16.31 -27.72 0.75
N GLU A 443 -17.62 -27.44 0.72
CA GLU A 443 -18.34 -27.12 -0.49
C GLU A 443 -18.53 -25.60 -0.56
N GLN A 444 -17.91 -24.98 -1.56
CA GLN A 444 -17.95 -23.54 -1.74
C GLN A 444 -18.84 -23.16 -2.93
N ALA A 445 -19.61 -22.10 -2.73
CA ALA A 445 -20.41 -21.50 -3.77
C ALA A 445 -19.54 -20.93 -4.91
N GLN A 446 -20.12 -20.82 -6.10
CA GLN A 446 -19.42 -20.33 -7.27
C GLN A 446 -19.70 -18.83 -7.51
N GLY A 447 -18.72 -18.15 -8.11
CA GLY A 447 -18.87 -16.75 -8.47
C GLY A 447 -19.09 -15.85 -7.26
N LEU A 448 -20.00 -14.90 -7.37
CA LEU A 448 -20.30 -13.95 -6.28
C LEU A 448 -21.21 -14.51 -5.17
N ASP A 449 -21.80 -15.70 -5.35
CA ASP A 449 -22.59 -16.36 -4.29
C ASP A 449 -21.71 -16.77 -3.11
N ILE A 450 -20.40 -16.88 -3.32
CA ILE A 450 -19.42 -17.14 -2.25
C ILE A 450 -19.39 -16.03 -1.18
N LEU A 451 -19.74 -14.79 -1.56
CA LEU A 451 -19.87 -13.67 -0.61
C LEU A 451 -21.02 -13.92 0.38
N ASP A 452 -22.18 -14.38 -0.15
CA ASP A 452 -23.32 -14.70 0.71
C ASP A 452 -23.04 -15.91 1.57
N GLN A 453 -22.34 -16.91 1.04
CA GLN A 453 -21.94 -18.08 1.82
C GLN A 453 -21.04 -17.70 3.00
N LEU A 454 -20.03 -16.84 2.77
CA LEU A 454 -19.18 -16.37 3.86
C LEU A 454 -19.98 -15.57 4.89
N SER A 455 -20.88 -14.69 4.44
CA SER A 455 -21.78 -13.94 5.32
C SER A 455 -22.68 -14.86 6.16
N GLN A 456 -23.25 -15.91 5.55
CA GLN A 456 -24.08 -16.87 6.28
C GLN A 456 -23.32 -17.69 7.33
N VAL A 457 -22.08 -18.07 7.02
CA VAL A 457 -21.22 -18.86 7.93
C VAL A 457 -20.76 -18.03 9.11
N THR A 458 -20.47 -16.73 8.90
CA THR A 458 -19.82 -15.88 9.91
C THR A 458 -20.76 -14.90 10.59
N GLY A 459 -21.91 -14.59 9.97
CA GLY A 459 -22.80 -13.52 10.41
C GLY A 459 -22.34 -12.12 10.03
N GLU A 460 -21.16 -11.98 9.44
CA GLU A 460 -20.63 -10.68 9.00
C GLU A 460 -21.32 -10.21 7.70
N PRO A 461 -21.65 -8.92 7.59
CA PRO A 461 -22.29 -8.41 6.38
C PRO A 461 -21.31 -8.35 5.21
N VAL A 462 -21.81 -8.63 4.00
CA VAL A 462 -21.03 -8.43 2.77
C VAL A 462 -20.74 -6.92 2.61
N PRO A 463 -19.47 -6.50 2.45
CA PRO A 463 -19.16 -5.09 2.20
C PRO A 463 -19.89 -4.56 0.97
N ALA A 464 -20.51 -3.38 1.09
CA ALA A 464 -21.32 -2.78 0.02
C ALA A 464 -20.58 -2.67 -1.33
N PRO A 465 -19.28 -2.29 -1.39
CA PRO A 465 -18.57 -2.25 -2.67
C PRO A 465 -18.41 -3.61 -3.35
N LEU A 466 -18.36 -4.70 -2.58
CA LEU A 466 -18.29 -6.07 -3.13
C LEU A 466 -19.67 -6.58 -3.52
N ALA A 467 -20.70 -6.29 -2.74
CA ALA A 467 -22.09 -6.64 -3.08
C ALA A 467 -22.52 -5.98 -4.41
N ALA A 468 -22.12 -4.73 -4.64
CA ALA A 468 -22.42 -3.98 -5.86
C ALA A 468 -21.82 -4.58 -7.14
N LEU A 469 -20.85 -5.49 -7.04
CA LEU A 469 -20.29 -6.16 -8.22
C LEU A 469 -21.30 -7.00 -8.98
N ARG A 470 -22.38 -7.44 -8.34
CA ARG A 470 -23.45 -8.24 -8.96
C ARG A 470 -24.16 -7.50 -10.09
N ASP A 471 -24.25 -6.19 -9.97
CA ASP A 471 -24.96 -5.34 -10.94
C ASP A 471 -24.03 -4.79 -12.02
N LYS A 472 -22.71 -5.03 -11.90
CA LYS A 472 -21.71 -4.53 -12.82
C LYS A 472 -21.39 -5.50 -13.93
N LYS A 473 -21.14 -4.97 -15.13
CA LYS A 473 -20.72 -5.75 -16.29
C LYS A 473 -19.26 -5.52 -16.59
N PRO A 474 -18.49 -6.58 -16.92
CA PRO A 474 -17.13 -6.42 -17.41
C PRO A 474 -17.08 -5.47 -18.62
N ARG A 475 -16.17 -4.52 -18.60
CA ARG A 475 -15.92 -3.54 -19.67
C ARG A 475 -14.62 -3.81 -20.41
N PHE A 476 -13.66 -4.45 -19.73
CA PHE A 476 -12.30 -4.66 -20.22
C PHE A 476 -12.06 -6.15 -20.39
N HIS A 477 -11.65 -6.57 -21.59
CA HIS A 477 -11.47 -7.97 -21.97
C HIS A 477 -10.12 -8.22 -22.63
N GLU A 478 -9.32 -7.18 -22.79
CA GLU A 478 -8.06 -7.23 -23.50
C GLU A 478 -7.01 -8.01 -22.71
N THR A 479 -6.28 -8.88 -23.42
CA THR A 479 -5.11 -9.59 -22.90
C THR A 479 -3.99 -9.43 -23.92
N VAL A 480 -2.82 -8.99 -23.49
CA VAL A 480 -1.68 -8.77 -24.37
C VAL A 480 -0.46 -9.59 -23.93
N GLU A 481 0.41 -9.87 -24.89
CA GLU A 481 1.76 -10.32 -24.57
C GLU A 481 2.57 -9.14 -23.99
N LYS A 482 3.56 -9.43 -23.18
CA LYS A 482 4.40 -8.42 -22.53
C LYS A 482 4.99 -7.40 -23.52
N ASP A 483 5.40 -7.88 -24.70
CA ASP A 483 6.00 -7.03 -25.73
C ASP A 483 4.99 -6.11 -26.46
N HIS A 484 3.69 -6.34 -26.26
CA HIS A 484 2.58 -5.57 -26.83
C HIS A 484 1.90 -4.61 -25.83
N MET A 485 2.45 -4.44 -24.63
CA MET A 485 1.90 -3.49 -23.65
C MET A 485 1.93 -2.03 -24.12
N VAL A 486 2.87 -1.67 -25.02
CA VAL A 486 2.91 -0.34 -25.67
C VAL A 486 1.63 -0.08 -26.46
N ASP A 487 1.17 -1.08 -27.22
CA ASP A 487 -0.02 -0.97 -28.07
C ASP A 487 -1.26 -0.66 -27.22
N ALA A 488 -1.43 -1.35 -26.09
CA ALA A 488 -2.53 -1.09 -25.15
C ALA A 488 -2.51 0.35 -24.60
N VAL A 489 -1.32 0.91 -24.30
CA VAL A 489 -1.18 2.31 -23.88
C VAL A 489 -1.64 3.26 -24.98
N LEU A 490 -1.15 3.07 -26.21
CA LEU A 490 -1.45 3.94 -27.34
C LEU A 490 -2.93 3.85 -27.74
N GLU A 491 -3.53 2.68 -27.69
CA GLU A 491 -4.95 2.47 -27.98
C GLU A 491 -5.84 3.20 -26.97
N MET A 492 -5.58 3.04 -25.66
CA MET A 492 -6.34 3.73 -24.62
C MET A 492 -6.28 5.26 -24.79
N LEU A 493 -5.12 5.80 -25.18
CA LEU A 493 -4.93 7.25 -25.38
C LEU A 493 -5.51 7.76 -26.70
N SER A 494 -5.78 6.87 -27.66
CA SER A 494 -6.36 7.19 -28.97
C SER A 494 -7.89 7.06 -28.97
N ALA A 495 -8.47 6.37 -28.00
CA ALA A 495 -9.92 6.18 -27.92
C ALA A 495 -10.62 7.54 -27.74
N PRO A 496 -11.62 7.87 -28.58
CA PRO A 496 -12.41 9.09 -28.40
C PRO A 496 -13.13 9.01 -27.04
N LYS A 497 -13.28 10.18 -26.37
CA LYS A 497 -14.15 10.27 -25.20
C LYS A 497 -15.50 9.66 -25.58
N GLN A 498 -15.94 8.62 -24.88
CA GLN A 498 -17.29 8.11 -25.09
C GLN A 498 -18.25 9.22 -24.67
N ASP A 499 -18.92 9.82 -25.65
CA ASP A 499 -20.02 10.75 -25.38
C ASP A 499 -21.11 9.95 -24.65
N ASN A 500 -21.17 10.09 -23.35
CA ASN A 500 -22.26 9.57 -22.54
C ASN A 500 -23.53 10.38 -22.86
N HIS A 501 -24.40 9.80 -23.67
CA HIS A 501 -25.78 10.24 -23.84
C HIS A 501 -26.67 9.60 -22.77
#